data_aa48da360ed45f27ccd20f94248b6b4c
#
_entry.id   aa48da360ed45f27ccd20f94248b6b4c
#
_cell.length_a   1.000
_cell.length_b   1.000
_cell.length_c   1.000
_cell.angle_alpha   90.00
_cell.angle_beta   90.00
_cell.angle_gamma   90.00
#
_symmetry.space_group_name_H-M   'P 1'
#
loop_
_entity.id
_entity.type
_entity.pdbx_description
1 polymer ?
#
loop_
_entity_poly.entity_id
_entity_poly.type
_entity_poly.pdbx_seq_one_letter_code
_entity_poly.pdbx_strand_id
1 'polypeptide(L)' 'MEERLNQNPLSELIPDDVYSLLTSRGLIDEKSVRDYIIRKKFKTLRSSKVSASDAIERLREEYPYLQFDTIRKIVYQPKS' A
#
# COMPACT_ATOMS: atom_id res chain seq x y z
N MET A 1 -5.64 14.32 -17.05
CA MET A 1 -5.41 14.12 -16.63
C MET A 1 -4.81 13.94 -15.87
N GLU A 2 -4.54 13.89 -15.87
CA GLU A 2 -3.97 13.82 -15.32
C GLU A 2 -3.58 13.44 -14.41
N GLU A 3 -3.52 13.44 -14.13
CA GLU A 3 -3.09 12.99 -13.44
C GLU A 3 -2.78 12.40 -12.52
N ARG A 4 -2.69 12.23 -12.27
CA ARG A 4 -2.28 11.25 -11.64
C ARG A 4 -1.10 11.35 -10.89
N LEU A 5 -0.23 12.26 -11.03
CA LEU A 5 0.91 12.62 -10.23
C LEU A 5 0.56 12.86 -8.79
N ASN A 6 -0.64 13.38 -8.58
CA ASN A 6 -1.09 13.71 -7.24
C ASN A 6 -2.12 12.76 -6.73
N GLN A 7 -2.07 11.58 -7.27
CA GLN A 7 -3.03 10.59 -6.85
C GLN A 7 -2.92 10.31 -5.36
N ASN A 8 -4.06 10.27 -4.71
CA ASN A 8 -4.14 10.04 -3.28
C ASN A 8 -4.36 8.56 -3.02
N PRO A 9 -3.34 7.82 -2.56
CA PRO A 9 -3.51 6.39 -2.33
C PRO A 9 -4.43 6.10 -1.15
N LEU A 10 -4.75 7.10 -0.35
CA LEU A 10 -5.64 6.94 0.79
C LEU A 10 -7.00 7.58 0.52
N SER A 11 -7.40 7.66 -0.74
CA SER A 11 -8.63 8.35 -1.11
C SER A 11 -9.87 7.79 -0.45
N GLU A 12 -9.84 6.55 -0.04
CA GLU A 12 -10.96 5.94 0.66
C GLU A 12 -11.07 6.41 2.10
N LEU A 13 -10.01 6.97 2.64
CA LEU A 13 -9.95 7.38 4.03
C LEU A 13 -9.87 8.90 4.19
N ILE A 14 -9.18 9.55 3.27
CA ILE A 14 -8.85 10.96 3.39
C ILE A 14 -9.16 11.67 2.07
N PRO A 15 -9.87 12.79 2.10
CA PRO A 15 -10.06 13.58 0.88
C PRO A 15 -8.73 14.05 0.31
N ASP A 16 -8.71 14.30 -0.99
CA ASP A 16 -7.48 14.67 -1.68
C ASP A 16 -6.83 15.93 -1.13
N ASP A 17 -7.64 16.93 -0.82
CA ASP A 17 -7.08 18.19 -0.33
C ASP A 17 -6.47 18.02 1.07
N VAL A 18 -7.06 17.18 1.90
CA VAL A 18 -6.50 16.89 3.20
C VAL A 18 -5.21 16.10 3.05
N TYR A 19 -5.20 15.13 2.13
CA TYR A 19 -4.01 14.34 1.88
C TYR A 19 -2.86 15.24 1.41
N SER A 20 -3.13 16.15 0.49
CA SER A 20 -2.11 17.07 0.01
C SER A 20 -1.57 17.94 1.13
N LEU A 21 -2.45 18.42 1.98
CA LEU A 21 -2.04 19.26 3.11
C LEU A 21 -1.13 18.48 4.05
N LEU A 22 -1.53 17.27 4.41
CA LEU A 22 -0.75 16.45 5.33
C LEU A 22 0.61 16.09 4.73
N THR A 23 0.61 15.77 3.44
CA THR A 23 1.86 15.42 2.76
C THR A 23 2.81 16.60 2.73
N SER A 24 2.28 17.79 2.42
CA SER A 24 3.13 18.97 2.31
C SER A 24 3.71 19.38 3.66
N ARG A 25 3.08 18.94 4.75
CA ARG A 25 3.59 19.23 6.07
C ARG A 25 4.39 18.10 6.67
N GLY A 26 4.63 17.04 5.87
CA GLY A 26 5.40 15.91 6.34
C GLY A 26 4.71 15.09 7.42
N LEU A 27 3.39 15.13 7.45
CA LEU A 27 2.63 14.41 8.47
C LEU A 27 2.19 13.03 8.02
N ILE A 28 2.45 12.67 6.76
CA ILE A 28 2.15 11.34 6.27
C ILE A 28 3.46 10.61 6.05
N ASP A 29 3.61 9.48 6.71
CA ASP A 29 4.79 8.65 6.61
C ASP A 29 4.68 7.79 5.35
N GLU A 30 5.62 7.96 4.44
CA GLU A 30 5.61 7.22 3.17
C GLU A 30 5.66 5.72 3.38
N LYS A 31 6.39 5.28 4.40
CA LYS A 31 6.47 3.86 4.67
C LYS A 31 5.11 3.31 5.10
N SER A 32 4.41 4.05 5.94
CA SER A 32 3.08 3.63 6.39
C SER A 32 2.09 3.60 5.25
N VAL A 33 2.18 4.57 4.35
CA VAL A 33 1.31 4.59 3.18
C VAL A 33 1.61 3.39 2.29
N ARG A 34 2.89 3.10 2.05
CA ARG A 34 3.27 1.95 1.25
C ARG A 34 2.73 0.66 1.86
N ASP A 35 2.90 0.50 3.16
CA ASP A 35 2.45 -0.71 3.83
C ASP A 35 0.94 -0.87 3.77
N TYR A 36 0.23 0.24 3.86
CA TYR A 36 -1.22 0.22 3.72
C TYR A 36 -1.63 -0.27 2.33
N ILE A 37 -0.97 0.26 1.31
CA ILE A 37 -1.25 -0.14 -0.07
C ILE A 37 -0.95 -1.61 -0.28
N ILE A 38 0.17 -2.08 0.26
CA ILE A 38 0.56 -3.48 0.13
C ILE A 38 -0.50 -4.38 0.77
N ARG A 39 -0.96 -4.02 1.97
CA ARG A 39 -1.99 -4.83 2.64
C ARG A 39 -3.29 -4.84 1.85
N LYS A 40 -3.65 -3.70 1.28
CA LYS A 40 -4.88 -3.61 0.52
C LYS A 40 -4.81 -4.47 -0.74
N LYS A 41 -3.68 -4.41 -1.43
CA LYS A 41 -3.50 -5.22 -2.64
C LYS A 41 -3.46 -6.71 -2.31
N PHE A 42 -2.82 -7.06 -1.20
CA PHE A 42 -2.78 -8.45 -0.77
C PHE A 42 -4.19 -8.97 -0.52
N LYS A 43 -4.99 -8.18 0.18
CA LYS A 43 -6.36 -8.58 0.47
C LYS A 43 -7.16 -8.77 -0.82
N THR A 44 -6.97 -7.89 -1.79
CA THR A 44 -7.66 -8.01 -3.07
C THR A 44 -7.24 -9.28 -3.80
N LEU A 45 -5.94 -9.58 -3.80
CA LEU A 45 -5.45 -10.79 -4.45
C LEU A 45 -6.01 -12.04 -3.78
N ARG A 46 -6.06 -12.05 -2.45
CA ARG A 46 -6.61 -13.18 -1.74
C ARG A 46 -8.10 -13.35 -2.03
N SER A 47 -8.81 -12.25 -2.18
CA SER A 47 -10.22 -12.31 -2.53
C SER A 47 -10.43 -12.92 -3.92
N SER A 48 -9.44 -12.78 -4.78
CA SER A 48 -9.48 -13.37 -6.11
C SER A 48 -8.94 -14.80 -6.11
N LYS A 49 -8.80 -15.39 -4.94
CA LYS A 49 -8.38 -16.79 -4.77
C LYS A 49 -6.92 -17.03 -5.16
N VAL A 50 -6.12 -15.99 -5.13
CA VAL A 50 -4.69 -16.12 -5.30
C VAL A 50 -4.13 -16.60 -3.97
N SER A 51 -3.24 -17.59 -4.00
CA SER A 51 -2.65 -18.10 -2.77
C SER A 51 -1.81 -17.01 -2.10
N ALA A 52 -1.58 -17.16 -0.79
CA ALA A 52 -0.80 -16.15 -0.07
C ALA A 52 0.60 -16.02 -0.65
N SER A 53 1.26 -17.13 -0.96
CA SER A 53 2.60 -17.07 -1.55
C SER A 53 2.60 -16.36 -2.88
N ASP A 54 1.64 -16.67 -3.73
CA ASP A 54 1.57 -16.06 -5.05
C ASP A 54 1.26 -14.57 -4.92
N ALA A 55 0.39 -14.21 -3.98
CA ALA A 55 0.06 -12.82 -3.77
C ALA A 55 1.30 -12.04 -3.35
N ILE A 56 2.11 -12.60 -2.44
CA ILE A 56 3.31 -11.94 -1.99
C ILE A 56 4.30 -11.80 -3.15
N GLU A 57 4.43 -12.85 -3.98
CA GLU A 57 5.33 -12.75 -5.12
C GLU A 57 4.90 -11.68 -6.10
N ARG A 58 3.60 -11.52 -6.32
CA ARG A 58 3.12 -10.46 -7.18
C ARG A 58 3.42 -9.09 -6.61
N LEU A 59 3.33 -8.95 -5.31
CA LEU A 59 3.68 -7.69 -4.66
C LEU A 59 5.16 -7.40 -4.79
N ARG A 60 5.99 -8.44 -4.78
CA ARG A 60 7.42 -8.25 -4.98
C ARG A 60 7.73 -7.70 -6.37
N GLU A 61 6.92 -8.01 -7.34
CA GLU A 61 7.12 -7.45 -8.68
C GLU A 61 6.92 -5.95 -8.68
N GLU A 62 6.03 -5.45 -7.83
CA GLU A 62 5.79 -4.01 -7.72
C GLU A 62 6.78 -3.34 -6.79
N TYR A 63 7.30 -4.10 -5.83
CA TYR A 63 8.23 -3.58 -4.83
C TYR A 63 9.46 -4.45 -4.80
N PRO A 64 10.26 -4.44 -5.87
CA PRO A 64 11.38 -5.37 -5.99
C PRO A 64 12.47 -5.17 -4.93
N TYR A 65 12.47 -4.02 -4.28
CA TYR A 65 13.44 -3.77 -3.21
C TYR A 65 13.01 -4.37 -1.87
N LEU A 66 11.81 -4.96 -1.81
CA LEU A 66 11.34 -5.62 -0.60
C LEU A 66 11.47 -7.12 -0.77
N GLN A 67 11.91 -7.78 0.29
CA GLN A 67 12.05 -9.22 0.26
C GLN A 67 10.74 -9.91 0.61
N PHE A 68 10.66 -11.18 0.28
CA PHE A 68 9.44 -11.97 0.54
C PHE A 68 9.02 -11.86 2.00
N ASP A 69 9.99 -12.08 2.92
CA ASP A 69 9.66 -12.05 4.34
C ASP A 69 9.20 -10.67 4.79
N THR A 70 9.75 -9.63 4.20
CA THR A 70 9.34 -8.27 4.55
C THR A 70 7.89 -8.04 4.19
N ILE A 71 7.49 -8.43 2.99
CA ILE A 71 6.11 -8.26 2.57
C ILE A 71 5.20 -9.15 3.41
N ARG A 72 5.64 -10.37 3.69
CA ARG A 72 4.85 -11.28 4.51
C ARG A 72 4.56 -10.67 5.88
N LYS A 73 5.57 -10.06 6.48
CA LYS A 73 5.38 -9.41 7.77
C LYS A 73 4.41 -8.24 7.66
N ILE A 74 4.51 -7.48 6.59
CA ILE A 74 3.63 -6.33 6.41
C ILE A 74 2.17 -6.77 6.31
N VAL A 75 1.90 -7.80 5.52
CA VAL A 75 0.51 -8.20 5.27
C VAL A 75 -0.10 -8.96 6.43
N TYR A 76 0.72 -9.59 7.27
CA TYR A 76 0.21 -10.34 8.42
C TYR A 76 0.39 -9.60 9.73
N GLN A 77 1.05 -8.47 9.72
CA GLN A 77 1.29 -7.73 10.95
C GLN A 77 -0.01 -7.17 11.47
N PRO A 78 -0.28 -7.33 12.77
CA PRO A 78 -1.50 -6.75 13.33
C PRO A 78 -1.47 -5.26 13.19
N LYS A 79 -2.67 -4.70 13.05
CA LYS A 79 -2.77 -3.28 12.99
C LYS A 79 -2.44 -2.71 14.34
N SER A 80 -1.62 -1.79 14.43
CA SER A 80 -1.31 -1.19 15.74
C SER A 80 -1.89 0.19 15.90
#